data_ff5524377fd5dff5e1d9b0bf7fa17f74
#
_entry.id   ff5524377fd5dff5e1d9b0bf7fa17f74
#
_cell.length_a   1.000
_cell.length_b   1.000
_cell.length_c   1.000
_cell.angle_alpha   90.00
_cell.angle_beta   90.00
_cell.angle_gamma   90.00
#
_symmetry.space_group_name_H-M   'P 1'
#
loop_
_entity.id
_entity.type
_entity.pdbx_description
1 polymer ?
#
loop_
_entity_poly.entity_id
_entity_poly.type
_entity_poly.pdbx_seq_one_letter_code
_entity_poly.pdbx_strand_id
1 'polypeptide(L)'
;MNKQYWNFSAGPSKLPREVLQQAAEEMLDWHGSGQSVMEMSHRGPEFTQICDEAEADLRTLMDIPEDYAVMFMQGGATAENAILPMNLIARNVSHSADYVLTGIWSTKSYKEATRYGTVRIAAQSHQAREINGHEYAPWTWVPTFDEWKVNSDSSYLHFCSNETIGGVEIGALPNMDALGAGSVPLVVDASSHFLSRPLDIRKTGMVYAGAQKNAGPAGVTVVVLHRDLLGHALPYCPSAFDYVNVARERSRFNTPPTYAIYIAGLVFKWLLAKGGLAAIESENINKAKVLYSQLDSSDFYRNPIQPEYRSRMNVPFTLRDDGLNAAFLEGAQKEHLLNLKGHKSVGGMRASIYNAMPIEGVLALVDYLKEFERKHG
;
A
#
# COMPACT_ATOMS: atom_id res chain seq x y z
N MET A 1 5.84 -28.38 -20.57
CA MET A 1 6.09 -26.99 -20.18
C MET A 1 5.25 -26.70 -18.97
N ASN A 2 5.84 -26.23 -17.86
CA ASN A 2 5.07 -25.82 -16.70
C ASN A 2 4.21 -24.61 -17.10
N LYS A 3 2.88 -24.73 -17.03
CA LYS A 3 1.97 -23.65 -17.30
C LYS A 3 2.22 -22.51 -16.30
N GLN A 4 2.35 -21.27 -16.79
CA GLN A 4 2.58 -20.09 -15.96
C GLN A 4 1.28 -19.65 -15.30
N TYR A 5 1.31 -19.39 -13.99
CA TYR A 5 0.19 -18.86 -13.22
C TYR A 5 0.39 -17.38 -12.94
N TRP A 6 -0.68 -16.60 -13.07
CA TRP A 6 -0.70 -15.17 -12.81
C TRP A 6 -1.58 -14.86 -11.61
N ASN A 7 -0.98 -14.42 -10.52
CA ASN A 7 -1.71 -14.14 -9.28
C ASN A 7 -2.05 -12.64 -9.17
N PHE A 8 -3.33 -12.30 -9.30
CA PHE A 8 -3.87 -10.94 -9.19
C PHE A 8 -4.39 -10.60 -7.79
N SER A 9 -3.98 -11.33 -6.76
CA SER A 9 -4.40 -11.09 -5.38
C SER A 9 -4.02 -9.69 -4.92
N ALA A 10 -4.91 -9.06 -4.14
CA ALA A 10 -4.68 -7.73 -3.58
C ALA A 10 -3.80 -7.70 -2.33
N GLY A 11 -3.51 -8.86 -1.75
CA GLY A 11 -2.67 -9.00 -0.56
C GLY A 11 -3.14 -10.14 0.37
N PRO A 12 -2.25 -11.09 0.72
CA PRO A 12 -0.88 -11.22 0.22
C PRO A 12 -0.83 -11.37 -1.30
N SER A 13 0.10 -10.66 -1.92
CA SER A 13 0.18 -10.54 -3.37
C SER A 13 1.30 -11.42 -3.95
N LYS A 14 1.46 -11.35 -5.29
CA LYS A 14 2.60 -11.95 -5.98
C LYS A 14 3.91 -11.32 -5.50
N LEU A 15 4.92 -12.16 -5.22
CA LEU A 15 6.30 -11.74 -5.01
C LEU A 15 7.14 -11.94 -6.29
N PRO A 16 8.26 -11.20 -6.45
CA PRO A 16 9.19 -11.42 -7.53
C PRO A 16 9.74 -12.86 -7.48
N ARG A 17 9.85 -13.50 -8.65
CA ARG A 17 10.31 -14.87 -8.72
C ARG A 17 11.76 -15.01 -8.25
N GLU A 18 12.59 -14.07 -8.60
CA GLU A 18 14.00 -13.99 -8.23
C GLU A 18 14.16 -13.93 -6.71
N VAL A 19 13.32 -13.16 -6.02
CA VAL A 19 13.30 -13.09 -4.54
C VAL A 19 12.91 -14.43 -3.95
N LEU A 20 11.88 -15.11 -4.48
CA LEU A 20 11.47 -16.41 -3.98
C LEU A 20 12.52 -17.50 -4.24
N GLN A 21 13.23 -17.43 -5.37
CA GLN A 21 14.32 -18.35 -5.70
C GLN A 21 15.49 -18.17 -4.72
N GLN A 22 15.96 -16.95 -4.52
CA GLN A 22 17.01 -16.66 -3.56
C GLN A 22 16.62 -17.10 -2.13
N ALA A 23 15.40 -16.78 -1.70
CA ALA A 23 14.90 -17.21 -0.40
C ALA A 23 14.87 -18.76 -0.24
N ALA A 24 14.58 -19.49 -1.32
CA ALA A 24 14.60 -20.96 -1.30
C ALA A 24 16.01 -21.51 -1.24
N GLU A 25 16.98 -20.90 -1.93
CA GLU A 25 18.39 -21.28 -1.90
C GLU A 25 19.00 -21.04 -0.52
N GLU A 26 18.65 -19.94 0.15
CA GLU A 26 19.15 -19.55 1.47
C GLU A 26 18.29 -20.10 2.63
N MET A 27 17.27 -20.94 2.34
CA MET A 27 16.33 -21.42 3.36
C MET A 27 16.98 -22.21 4.49
N LEU A 28 17.95 -23.05 4.19
CA LEU A 28 18.61 -23.90 5.18
C LEU A 28 19.92 -23.30 5.73
N ASP A 29 20.56 -22.45 4.95
CA ASP A 29 21.86 -21.89 5.31
C ASP A 29 22.05 -20.50 4.67
N TRP A 30 21.81 -19.46 5.45
CA TRP A 30 22.01 -18.09 4.98
C TRP A 30 23.52 -17.77 4.97
N HIS A 31 24.07 -17.60 3.77
CA HIS A 31 25.45 -17.17 3.50
C HIS A 31 26.55 -17.99 4.24
N GLY A 32 26.32 -19.29 4.49
CA GLY A 32 27.27 -20.12 5.20
C GLY A 32 27.26 -19.96 6.72
N SER A 33 26.23 -19.34 7.28
CA SER A 33 26.06 -19.18 8.73
C SER A 33 25.70 -20.45 9.47
N GLY A 34 25.33 -21.53 8.72
CA GLY A 34 24.86 -22.78 9.26
C GLY A 34 23.46 -22.76 9.83
N GLN A 35 22.69 -21.68 9.58
CA GLN A 35 21.33 -21.53 10.10
C GLN A 35 20.42 -20.83 9.09
N SER A 36 19.13 -21.15 9.18
CA SER A 36 18.06 -20.43 8.49
C SER A 36 17.86 -19.06 9.10
N VAL A 37 17.43 -18.08 8.28
CA VAL A 37 16.99 -16.77 8.81
C VAL A 37 15.88 -16.90 9.86
N MET A 38 15.04 -17.95 9.78
CA MET A 38 13.99 -18.21 10.77
C MET A 38 14.51 -18.65 12.15
N GLU A 39 15.75 -19.15 12.22
CA GLU A 39 16.38 -19.64 13.45
C GLU A 39 17.32 -18.61 14.09
N MET A 40 17.65 -17.52 13.38
CA MET A 40 18.58 -16.49 13.83
C MET A 40 18.06 -15.72 15.05
N SER A 41 18.95 -15.50 16.00
CA SER A 41 18.69 -14.53 17.06
C SER A 41 18.56 -13.11 16.45
N HIS A 42 17.47 -12.42 16.74
CA HIS A 42 17.26 -11.05 16.28
C HIS A 42 18.28 -10.04 16.85
N ARG A 43 19.12 -10.46 17.80
CA ARG A 43 20.24 -9.70 18.38
C ARG A 43 21.61 -10.19 17.86
N GLY A 44 21.63 -11.27 17.07
CA GLY A 44 22.84 -11.80 16.45
C GLY A 44 23.36 -10.90 15.31
N PRO A 45 24.65 -11.04 14.96
CA PRO A 45 25.27 -10.23 13.90
C PRO A 45 24.63 -10.45 12.53
N GLU A 46 24.23 -11.69 12.22
CA GLU A 46 23.66 -12.06 10.92
C GLU A 46 22.31 -11.35 10.70
N PHE A 47 21.41 -11.42 11.69
CA PHE A 47 20.12 -10.75 11.57
C PHE A 47 20.26 -9.21 11.68
N THR A 48 21.25 -8.72 12.42
CA THR A 48 21.60 -7.29 12.43
C THR A 48 21.97 -6.83 11.02
N GLN A 49 22.81 -7.59 10.31
CA GLN A 49 23.17 -7.31 8.92
C GLN A 49 21.94 -7.28 8.01
N ILE A 50 21.04 -8.27 8.11
CA ILE A 50 19.79 -8.32 7.32
C ILE A 50 18.95 -7.05 7.54
N CYS A 51 18.77 -6.63 8.79
CA CYS A 51 18.02 -5.41 9.10
C CYS A 51 18.69 -4.15 8.58
N ASP A 52 20.01 -4.04 8.75
CA ASP A 52 20.78 -2.88 8.36
C ASP A 52 20.81 -2.71 6.84
N GLU A 53 20.95 -3.81 6.10
CA GLU A 53 20.87 -3.81 4.64
C GLU A 53 19.46 -3.45 4.16
N ALA A 54 18.42 -4.03 4.76
CA ALA A 54 17.03 -3.71 4.40
C ALA A 54 16.69 -2.23 4.64
N GLU A 55 17.15 -1.66 5.77
CA GLU A 55 17.00 -0.22 6.05
C GLU A 55 17.77 0.64 5.02
N ALA A 56 19.03 0.31 4.73
CA ALA A 56 19.87 1.05 3.79
C ALA A 56 19.29 1.04 2.37
N ASP A 57 18.84 -0.12 1.91
CA ASP A 57 18.22 -0.28 0.59
C ASP A 57 16.91 0.53 0.48
N LEU A 58 16.09 0.50 1.53
CA LEU A 58 14.85 1.28 1.57
C LEU A 58 15.14 2.80 1.59
N ARG A 59 16.14 3.23 2.37
CA ARG A 59 16.59 4.64 2.37
C ARG A 59 17.03 5.08 0.98
N THR A 60 17.78 4.23 0.29
CA THR A 60 18.25 4.50 -1.08
C THR A 60 17.07 4.59 -2.06
N LEU A 61 16.11 3.65 -2.00
CA LEU A 61 14.95 3.63 -2.89
C LEU A 61 14.07 4.87 -2.78
N MET A 62 13.86 5.35 -1.56
CA MET A 62 12.91 6.44 -1.27
C MET A 62 13.60 7.78 -0.96
N ASP A 63 14.92 7.86 -1.06
CA ASP A 63 15.71 9.05 -0.67
C ASP A 63 15.34 9.53 0.75
N ILE A 64 15.30 8.60 1.72
CA ILE A 64 14.89 8.87 3.10
C ILE A 64 16.06 9.56 3.85
N PRO A 65 15.86 10.80 4.35
CA PRO A 65 16.89 11.51 5.11
C PRO A 65 17.12 10.88 6.50
N GLU A 66 18.24 11.25 7.15
CA GLU A 66 18.59 10.71 8.48
C GLU A 66 17.67 11.20 9.62
N ASP A 67 17.02 12.33 9.45
CA ASP A 67 16.01 12.86 10.38
C ASP A 67 14.69 12.07 10.37
N TYR A 68 14.60 11.01 9.54
CA TYR A 68 13.52 10.03 9.60
C TYR A 68 13.98 8.72 10.22
N ALA A 69 13.16 8.15 11.09
CA ALA A 69 13.29 6.78 11.56
C ALA A 69 12.63 5.83 10.56
N VAL A 70 13.33 4.74 10.23
CA VAL A 70 12.76 3.60 9.51
C VAL A 70 12.53 2.49 10.52
N MET A 71 11.30 1.98 10.58
CA MET A 71 10.91 0.95 11.53
C MET A 71 10.20 -0.20 10.81
N PHE A 72 10.58 -1.43 11.17
CA PHE A 72 9.94 -2.67 10.74
C PHE A 72 9.07 -3.18 11.89
N MET A 73 7.77 -2.97 11.79
CA MET A 73 6.80 -3.28 12.84
C MET A 73 5.94 -4.50 12.52
N GLN A 74 5.08 -4.88 13.41
CA GLN A 74 4.18 -6.03 13.30
C GLN A 74 2.72 -5.56 13.24
N GLY A 75 1.82 -6.42 12.74
CA GLY A 75 0.38 -6.20 12.77
C GLY A 75 -0.24 -5.66 11.49
N GLY A 76 0.57 -5.30 10.49
CA GLY A 76 0.11 -4.73 9.22
C GLY A 76 -0.50 -3.34 9.40
N ALA A 77 -0.98 -2.75 8.31
CA ALA A 77 -1.65 -1.45 8.33
C ALA A 77 -2.90 -1.43 9.24
N THR A 78 -3.50 -2.58 9.51
CA THR A 78 -4.66 -2.65 10.42
C THR A 78 -4.26 -2.36 11.86
N ALA A 79 -3.13 -2.87 12.34
CA ALA A 79 -2.60 -2.51 13.65
C ALA A 79 -2.13 -1.06 13.67
N GLU A 80 -1.56 -0.58 12.55
CA GLU A 80 -1.09 0.80 12.43
C GLU A 80 -2.22 1.82 12.57
N ASN A 81 -3.44 1.47 12.19
CA ASN A 81 -4.62 2.31 12.45
C ASN A 81 -4.85 2.62 13.94
N ALA A 82 -4.35 1.76 14.84
CA ALA A 82 -4.38 1.95 16.30
C ALA A 82 -3.05 2.52 16.82
N ILE A 83 -1.93 1.98 16.35
CA ILE A 83 -0.58 2.35 16.83
C ILE A 83 -0.29 3.83 16.53
N LEU A 84 -0.63 4.29 15.32
CA LEU A 84 -0.44 5.67 14.90
C LEU A 84 -1.14 6.68 15.82
N PRO A 85 -2.47 6.61 16.05
CA PRO A 85 -3.11 7.55 16.96
C PRO A 85 -2.63 7.39 18.41
N MET A 86 -2.29 6.19 18.88
CA MET A 86 -1.68 6.03 20.21
C MET A 86 -0.36 6.79 20.36
N ASN A 87 0.41 6.96 19.27
CA ASN A 87 1.70 7.65 19.29
C ASN A 87 1.62 9.13 18.94
N LEU A 88 0.65 9.57 18.14
CA LEU A 88 0.65 10.93 17.58
C LEU A 88 -0.51 11.81 18.02
N ILE A 89 -1.63 11.26 18.51
CA ILE A 89 -2.83 12.06 18.79
C ILE A 89 -2.60 13.11 19.87
N ALA A 90 -1.71 12.82 20.84
CA ALA A 90 -1.33 13.71 21.93
C ALA A 90 -0.21 14.71 21.58
N ARG A 91 0.21 14.78 20.31
CA ARG A 91 1.21 15.76 19.87
C ARG A 91 0.75 17.19 20.11
N ASN A 92 -0.53 17.47 19.95
CA ASN A 92 -1.16 18.74 20.32
C ASN A 92 -2.11 18.56 21.50
N VAL A 93 -2.26 19.62 22.27
CA VAL A 93 -3.16 19.66 23.45
C VAL A 93 -4.63 19.43 23.11
N SER A 94 -5.00 19.64 21.84
CA SER A 94 -6.36 19.34 21.34
C SER A 94 -6.66 17.85 21.27
N HIS A 95 -5.62 16.98 21.32
CA HIS A 95 -5.73 15.53 21.10
C HIS A 95 -6.65 15.21 19.90
N SER A 96 -6.45 15.94 18.80
CA SER A 96 -7.28 15.83 17.61
C SER A 96 -6.46 15.53 16.35
N ALA A 97 -7.11 14.90 15.37
CA ALA A 97 -6.53 14.62 14.05
C ALA A 97 -7.58 14.79 12.96
N ASP A 98 -7.12 15.07 11.76
CA ASP A 98 -7.95 15.18 10.58
C ASP A 98 -7.73 14.01 9.62
N TYR A 99 -8.79 13.55 8.97
CA TYR A 99 -8.76 12.41 8.06
C TYR A 99 -9.44 12.73 6.74
N VAL A 100 -8.86 12.26 5.63
CA VAL A 100 -9.51 12.28 4.31
C VAL A 100 -10.00 10.88 3.99
N LEU A 101 -11.29 10.77 3.67
CA LEU A 101 -11.97 9.50 3.45
C LEU A 101 -12.32 9.33 1.98
N THR A 102 -11.60 8.44 1.29
CA THR A 102 -11.80 8.14 -0.15
C THR A 102 -12.17 6.69 -0.42
N GLY A 103 -12.38 5.90 0.65
CA GLY A 103 -12.76 4.50 0.52
C GLY A 103 -12.86 3.77 1.85
N ILE A 104 -12.81 2.44 1.76
CA ILE A 104 -13.02 1.56 2.93
C ILE A 104 -11.83 1.62 3.89
N TRP A 105 -10.60 1.72 3.39
CA TRP A 105 -9.41 1.69 4.25
C TRP A 105 -9.26 2.99 5.02
N SER A 106 -9.37 4.13 4.38
CA SER A 106 -9.38 5.44 5.06
C SER A 106 -10.52 5.54 6.08
N THR A 107 -11.71 5.00 5.77
CA THR A 107 -12.84 4.95 6.70
C THR A 107 -12.53 4.06 7.92
N LYS A 108 -11.83 2.93 7.75
CA LYS A 108 -11.43 2.07 8.88
C LYS A 108 -10.39 2.76 9.75
N SER A 109 -9.40 3.41 9.14
CA SER A 109 -8.39 4.19 9.87
C SER A 109 -9.03 5.30 10.70
N TYR A 110 -9.96 6.07 10.11
CA TYR A 110 -10.75 7.07 10.82
C TYR A 110 -11.50 6.49 12.02
N LYS A 111 -12.27 5.40 11.79
CA LYS A 111 -13.05 4.76 12.85
C LYS A 111 -12.20 4.24 13.99
N GLU A 112 -11.03 3.68 13.71
CA GLU A 112 -10.14 3.22 14.77
C GLU A 112 -9.58 4.39 15.56
N ALA A 113 -9.14 5.46 14.88
CA ALA A 113 -8.56 6.64 15.53
C ALA A 113 -9.53 7.35 16.50
N THR A 114 -10.87 7.30 16.25
CA THR A 114 -11.88 7.88 17.17
C THR A 114 -11.86 7.29 18.58
N ARG A 115 -11.17 6.16 18.80
CA ARG A 115 -11.00 5.55 20.13
C ARG A 115 -9.94 6.26 20.98
N TYR A 116 -9.09 7.07 20.37
CA TYR A 116 -7.89 7.64 20.97
C TYR A 116 -7.95 9.15 21.16
N GLY A 117 -8.83 9.84 20.46
CA GLY A 117 -9.00 11.29 20.55
C GLY A 117 -10.13 11.82 19.67
N THR A 118 -10.16 13.14 19.50
CA THR A 118 -11.14 13.80 18.62
C THR A 118 -10.68 13.69 17.18
N VAL A 119 -11.47 13.04 16.33
CA VAL A 119 -11.13 12.86 14.92
C VAL A 119 -12.16 13.54 14.03
N ARG A 120 -11.68 14.37 13.10
CA ARG A 120 -12.49 15.16 12.18
C ARG A 120 -12.30 14.66 10.75
N ILE A 121 -13.30 14.87 9.91
CA ILE A 121 -13.21 14.56 8.48
C ILE A 121 -12.82 15.83 7.73
N ALA A 122 -11.61 15.86 7.18
CA ALA A 122 -11.13 16.98 6.39
C ALA A 122 -11.77 17.03 4.99
N ALA A 123 -11.99 15.86 4.39
CA ALA A 123 -12.68 15.70 3.12
C ALA A 123 -13.16 14.25 2.95
N GLN A 124 -14.17 14.03 2.10
CA GLN A 124 -14.67 12.66 1.85
C GLN A 124 -15.42 12.55 0.53
N SER A 125 -15.41 11.36 -0.07
CA SER A 125 -16.13 11.03 -1.30
C SER A 125 -17.28 10.02 -1.07
N HIS A 126 -17.95 10.09 0.08
CA HIS A 126 -18.96 9.13 0.52
C HIS A 126 -20.34 9.28 -0.15
N GLN A 127 -20.53 10.31 -0.97
CA GLN A 127 -21.76 10.59 -1.72
C GLN A 127 -21.48 10.56 -3.23
N ALA A 128 -22.53 10.36 -4.02
CA ALA A 128 -22.45 10.55 -5.46
C ALA A 128 -22.16 12.01 -5.79
N ARG A 129 -21.42 12.25 -6.87
CA ARG A 129 -21.07 13.60 -7.32
C ARG A 129 -21.05 13.70 -8.84
N GLU A 130 -21.66 14.75 -9.35
CA GLU A 130 -21.51 15.12 -10.74
C GLU A 130 -20.21 15.92 -10.94
N ILE A 131 -19.36 15.48 -11.87
CA ILE A 131 -18.10 16.13 -12.27
C ILE A 131 -18.05 16.16 -13.79
N ASN A 132 -17.99 17.34 -14.38
CA ASN A 132 -17.92 17.55 -15.84
C ASN A 132 -19.04 16.83 -16.61
N GLY A 133 -20.27 16.82 -16.08
CA GLY A 133 -21.43 16.18 -16.71
C GLY A 133 -21.49 14.65 -16.57
N HIS A 134 -20.60 14.06 -15.76
CA HIS A 134 -20.61 12.64 -15.44
C HIS A 134 -20.90 12.41 -13.95
N GLU A 135 -21.83 11.53 -13.62
CA GLU A 135 -22.15 11.16 -12.24
C GLU A 135 -21.25 10.04 -11.75
N TYR A 136 -20.47 10.31 -10.70
CA TYR A 136 -19.63 9.35 -10.02
C TYR A 136 -20.30 8.84 -8.74
N ALA A 137 -20.36 7.54 -8.56
CA ALA A 137 -20.87 6.89 -7.36
C ALA A 137 -19.99 7.20 -6.13
N PRO A 138 -20.49 6.98 -4.89
CA PRO A 138 -19.65 7.06 -3.69
C PRO A 138 -18.36 6.24 -3.82
N TRP A 139 -17.25 6.83 -3.35
CA TRP A 139 -15.92 6.20 -3.33
C TRP A 139 -15.29 5.94 -4.71
N THR A 140 -15.80 6.56 -5.77
CA THR A 140 -15.25 6.43 -7.13
C THR A 140 -14.65 7.74 -7.67
N TRP A 141 -14.58 8.77 -6.86
CA TRP A 141 -14.01 10.09 -7.13
C TRP A 141 -13.22 10.60 -5.92
N VAL A 142 -12.44 11.66 -6.09
CA VAL A 142 -11.61 12.25 -5.03
C VAL A 142 -11.91 13.73 -4.90
N PRO A 143 -12.11 14.27 -3.67
CA PRO A 143 -12.14 15.71 -3.43
C PRO A 143 -10.80 16.34 -3.82
N THR A 144 -10.82 17.46 -4.52
CA THR A 144 -9.61 18.23 -4.85
C THR A 144 -8.96 18.78 -3.58
N PHE A 145 -7.66 19.07 -3.60
CA PHE A 145 -6.95 19.47 -2.38
C PHE A 145 -7.50 20.76 -1.74
N ASP A 146 -8.01 21.70 -2.53
CA ASP A 146 -8.65 22.94 -2.05
C ASP A 146 -9.97 22.69 -1.29
N GLU A 147 -10.57 21.52 -1.45
CA GLU A 147 -11.74 21.09 -0.68
C GLU A 147 -11.39 20.51 0.69
N TRP A 148 -10.09 20.21 0.95
CA TRP A 148 -9.68 19.64 2.22
C TRP A 148 -9.68 20.69 3.32
N LYS A 149 -10.45 20.48 4.38
CA LYS A 149 -10.58 21.38 5.53
C LYS A 149 -9.74 20.85 6.69
N VAL A 150 -8.48 21.23 6.70
CA VAL A 150 -7.53 20.81 7.73
C VAL A 150 -7.48 21.85 8.84
N ASN A 151 -7.55 21.41 10.09
CA ASN A 151 -7.45 22.30 11.24
C ASN A 151 -6.00 22.47 11.67
N SER A 152 -5.55 23.70 11.85
CA SER A 152 -4.18 24.01 12.23
C SER A 152 -3.78 23.52 13.63
N ASP A 153 -4.75 23.13 14.46
CA ASP A 153 -4.56 22.53 15.78
C ASP A 153 -4.52 20.98 15.76
N SER A 154 -4.66 20.37 14.58
CA SER A 154 -4.58 18.91 14.43
C SER A 154 -3.19 18.38 14.73
N SER A 155 -3.12 17.25 15.41
CA SER A 155 -1.88 16.53 15.67
C SER A 155 -1.28 15.95 14.39
N TYR A 156 -2.14 15.59 13.42
CA TYR A 156 -1.77 15.14 12.08
C TYR A 156 -2.97 15.16 11.13
N LEU A 157 -2.66 15.15 9.82
CA LEU A 157 -3.62 14.86 8.75
C LEU A 157 -3.32 13.47 8.18
N HIS A 158 -4.31 12.58 8.15
CA HIS A 158 -4.17 11.23 7.59
C HIS A 158 -4.98 11.06 6.31
N PHE A 159 -4.37 10.40 5.31
CA PHE A 159 -5.09 9.89 4.15
C PHE A 159 -4.52 8.56 3.65
N CYS A 160 -5.36 7.77 3.01
CA CYS A 160 -4.96 6.57 2.29
C CYS A 160 -4.72 6.96 0.83
N SER A 161 -3.47 6.91 0.38
CA SER A 161 -3.11 7.38 -0.96
C SER A 161 -3.47 6.41 -2.08
N ASN A 162 -3.82 5.14 -1.74
CA ASN A 162 -4.39 4.18 -2.69
C ASN A 162 -5.37 3.24 -1.98
N GLU A 163 -6.64 3.34 -2.35
CA GLU A 163 -7.71 2.49 -1.82
C GLU A 163 -7.74 1.15 -2.57
N THR A 164 -7.16 0.12 -1.98
CA THR A 164 -7.00 -1.22 -2.57
C THR A 164 -8.30 -1.87 -3.02
N ILE A 165 -9.42 -1.58 -2.35
CA ILE A 165 -10.74 -2.17 -2.62
C ILE A 165 -11.44 -1.40 -3.72
N GLY A 166 -11.52 -0.07 -3.58
CA GLY A 166 -12.21 0.81 -4.52
C GLY A 166 -11.42 1.13 -5.77
N GLY A 167 -10.07 1.06 -5.73
CA GLY A 167 -9.24 1.36 -6.89
C GLY A 167 -9.00 2.86 -7.13
N VAL A 168 -9.19 3.68 -6.10
CA VAL A 168 -8.87 5.12 -6.15
C VAL A 168 -7.43 5.33 -5.70
N GLU A 169 -6.65 6.11 -6.46
CA GLU A 169 -5.27 6.50 -6.14
C GLU A 169 -5.11 8.03 -6.18
N ILE A 170 -4.55 8.60 -5.11
CA ILE A 170 -4.15 10.00 -5.04
C ILE A 170 -2.67 10.09 -5.39
N GLY A 171 -2.37 10.54 -6.60
CA GLY A 171 -1.03 10.51 -7.18
C GLY A 171 -0.07 11.56 -6.64
N ALA A 172 -0.56 12.62 -6.01
CA ALA A 172 0.23 13.74 -5.49
C ALA A 172 0.04 13.90 -3.97
N LEU A 173 0.95 14.64 -3.34
CA LEU A 173 0.80 15.06 -1.95
C LEU A 173 0.20 16.48 -1.90
N PRO A 174 -0.68 16.79 -0.93
CA PRO A 174 -1.20 18.14 -0.75
C PRO A 174 -0.09 19.11 -0.33
N ASN A 175 -0.23 20.36 -0.70
CA ASN A 175 0.58 21.44 -0.14
C ASN A 175 -0.07 21.89 1.18
N MET A 176 0.53 21.50 2.31
CA MET A 176 0.01 21.77 3.65
C MET A 176 -0.03 23.27 3.97
N ASP A 177 0.90 24.08 3.46
CA ASP A 177 0.89 25.53 3.62
C ASP A 177 -0.30 26.17 2.89
N ALA A 178 -0.59 25.71 1.68
CA ALA A 178 -1.74 26.19 0.91
C ALA A 178 -3.09 25.83 1.57
N LEU A 179 -3.11 24.77 2.38
CA LEU A 179 -4.28 24.38 3.21
C LEU A 179 -4.37 25.15 4.54
N GLY A 180 -3.42 26.08 4.81
CA GLY A 180 -3.34 26.79 6.10
C GLY A 180 -2.94 25.88 7.27
N ALA A 181 -2.31 24.75 6.99
CA ALA A 181 -1.97 23.71 7.96
C ALA A 181 -0.48 23.29 7.88
N GLY A 182 0.42 24.21 7.54
CA GLY A 182 1.85 23.93 7.33
C GLY A 182 2.58 23.30 8.52
N SER A 183 2.08 23.50 9.76
CA SER A 183 2.61 22.87 10.98
C SER A 183 2.02 21.47 11.27
N VAL A 184 1.01 21.04 10.52
CA VAL A 184 0.34 19.75 10.72
C VAL A 184 1.05 18.69 9.89
N PRO A 185 1.64 17.64 10.52
CA PRO A 185 2.31 16.59 9.79
C PRO A 185 1.32 15.78 8.95
N LEU A 186 1.74 15.50 7.71
CA LEU A 186 1.00 14.65 6.79
C LEU A 186 1.34 13.19 7.04
N VAL A 187 0.34 12.35 7.27
CA VAL A 187 0.46 10.91 7.46
C VAL A 187 -0.17 10.17 6.29
N VAL A 188 0.60 9.29 5.66
CA VAL A 188 0.20 8.59 4.43
C VAL A 188 0.17 7.08 4.67
N ASP A 189 -1.04 6.48 4.55
CA ASP A 189 -1.13 5.04 4.30
C ASP A 189 -0.83 4.76 2.83
N ALA A 190 0.37 4.27 2.56
CA ALA A 190 0.83 3.94 1.23
C ALA A 190 0.77 2.43 0.93
N SER A 191 0.15 1.61 1.77
CA SER A 191 0.25 0.15 1.76
C SER A 191 0.11 -0.49 0.37
N SER A 192 -0.82 -0.04 -0.45
CA SER A 192 -1.08 -0.69 -1.73
C SER A 192 -0.39 -0.06 -2.94
N HIS A 193 0.40 1.00 -2.72
CA HIS A 193 1.29 1.54 -3.77
C HIS A 193 2.71 1.83 -3.26
N PHE A 194 3.04 1.44 -2.04
CA PHE A 194 4.37 1.63 -1.47
C PHE A 194 5.44 1.06 -2.41
N LEU A 195 6.47 1.85 -2.70
CA LEU A 195 7.54 1.51 -3.66
C LEU A 195 7.08 1.29 -5.12
N SER A 196 5.91 1.77 -5.51
CA SER A 196 5.44 1.69 -6.90
C SER A 196 5.86 2.87 -7.77
N ARG A 197 6.29 3.95 -7.14
CA ARG A 197 6.73 5.22 -7.72
C ARG A 197 7.50 6.06 -6.70
N PRO A 198 8.25 7.08 -7.13
CA PRO A 198 8.85 8.05 -6.20
C PRO A 198 7.77 8.72 -5.34
N LEU A 199 8.12 8.96 -4.07
CA LEU A 199 7.33 9.70 -3.10
C LEU A 199 8.28 10.62 -2.34
N ASP A 200 8.03 11.92 -2.34
CA ASP A 200 8.85 12.89 -1.61
C ASP A 200 8.56 12.79 -0.10
N ILE A 201 9.38 12.01 0.59
CA ILE A 201 9.28 11.76 2.03
C ILE A 201 9.36 13.07 2.83
N ARG A 202 10.14 14.06 2.36
CA ARG A 202 10.33 15.35 3.06
C ARG A 202 9.05 16.18 3.18
N LYS A 203 8.04 15.86 2.37
CA LYS A 203 6.70 16.49 2.47
C LYS A 203 5.74 15.75 3.41
N THR A 204 6.22 14.72 4.09
CA THR A 204 5.39 13.89 4.98
C THR A 204 5.98 13.88 6.38
N GLY A 205 5.13 13.80 7.39
CA GLY A 205 5.55 13.48 8.75
C GLY A 205 5.72 11.97 8.94
N MET A 206 4.89 11.18 8.25
CA MET A 206 4.92 9.73 8.34
C MET A 206 4.39 9.08 7.05
N VAL A 207 5.05 8.01 6.63
CA VAL A 207 4.53 7.07 5.62
C VAL A 207 4.56 5.67 6.20
N TYR A 208 3.49 4.91 6.04
CA TYR A 208 3.50 3.52 6.45
C TYR A 208 2.88 2.59 5.41
N ALA A 209 3.27 1.31 5.47
CA ALA A 209 2.80 0.31 4.54
C ALA A 209 2.83 -1.10 5.15
N GLY A 210 1.71 -1.81 5.09
CA GLY A 210 1.72 -3.27 5.24
C GLY A 210 2.41 -3.90 4.04
N ALA A 211 3.51 -4.63 4.27
CA ALA A 211 4.38 -5.10 3.18
C ALA A 211 3.72 -6.11 2.23
N GLN A 212 2.73 -6.87 2.68
CA GLN A 212 2.08 -7.96 1.94
C GLN A 212 1.42 -7.58 0.61
N LYS A 213 1.38 -6.30 0.28
CA LYS A 213 0.81 -5.81 -0.98
C LYS A 213 1.89 -5.61 -2.04
N ASN A 214 2.83 -4.69 -1.83
CA ASN A 214 3.79 -4.31 -2.86
C ASN A 214 5.26 -4.39 -2.42
N ALA A 215 5.54 -4.50 -1.14
CA ALA A 215 6.90 -4.36 -0.57
C ALA A 215 7.50 -5.66 -0.01
N GLY A 216 6.70 -6.73 0.11
CA GLY A 216 7.19 -7.98 0.71
C GLY A 216 6.07 -8.95 1.11
N PRO A 217 6.32 -9.84 2.08
CA PRO A 217 5.35 -10.81 2.57
C PRO A 217 4.45 -10.22 3.65
N ALA A 218 3.43 -10.98 4.06
CA ALA A 218 2.69 -10.71 5.28
C ALA A 218 3.59 -10.82 6.52
N GLY A 219 3.28 -10.05 7.56
CA GLY A 219 3.94 -10.10 8.87
C GLY A 219 4.77 -8.88 9.22
N VAL A 220 5.21 -8.08 8.26
CA VAL A 220 5.95 -6.84 8.51
C VAL A 220 5.16 -5.62 8.01
N THR A 221 5.23 -4.56 8.79
CA THR A 221 4.76 -3.21 8.45
C THR A 221 5.97 -2.29 8.41
N VAL A 222 6.15 -1.58 7.30
CA VAL A 222 7.19 -0.56 7.18
C VAL A 222 6.61 0.77 7.65
N VAL A 223 7.34 1.46 8.53
CA VAL A 223 7.00 2.80 9.01
C VAL A 223 8.20 3.71 8.81
N VAL A 224 8.00 4.82 8.12
CA VAL A 224 8.97 5.90 7.94
C VAL A 224 8.42 7.14 8.61
N LEU A 225 9.05 7.59 9.69
CA LEU A 225 8.54 8.64 10.60
C LEU A 225 9.59 9.71 10.82
N HIS A 226 9.23 10.98 10.62
CA HIS A 226 10.10 12.10 11.00
C HIS A 226 10.37 12.08 12.52
N ARG A 227 11.65 12.19 12.93
CA ARG A 227 12.05 11.99 14.33
C ARG A 227 11.45 12.98 15.31
N ASP A 228 11.11 14.20 14.86
CA ASP A 228 10.42 15.21 15.68
C ASP A 228 9.01 14.79 16.10
N LEU A 229 8.46 13.74 15.50
CA LEU A 229 7.16 13.18 15.86
C LEU A 229 7.25 12.06 16.92
N LEU A 230 8.45 11.72 17.39
CA LEU A 230 8.64 10.78 18.48
C LEU A 230 8.31 11.41 19.84
N GLY A 231 7.90 10.60 20.81
CA GLY A 231 7.74 11.03 22.21
C GLY A 231 6.35 11.56 22.58
N HIS A 232 5.34 11.33 21.75
CA HIS A 232 3.96 11.76 22.02
C HIS A 232 3.02 10.58 22.32
N ALA A 233 3.56 9.41 22.69
CA ALA A 233 2.77 8.23 22.98
C ALA A 233 1.82 8.45 24.17
N LEU A 234 0.58 8.01 24.02
CA LEU A 234 -0.39 8.01 25.12
C LEU A 234 0.10 7.09 26.26
N PRO A 235 -0.21 7.41 27.52
CA PRO A 235 0.30 6.66 28.70
C PRO A 235 -0.03 5.16 28.68
N TYR A 236 -1.03 4.76 27.96
CA TYR A 236 -1.46 3.35 27.81
C TYR A 236 -0.97 2.70 26.50
N CYS A 237 -0.14 3.39 25.73
CA CYS A 237 0.50 2.78 24.56
C CYS A 237 1.43 1.64 25.01
N PRO A 238 1.26 0.41 24.52
CA PRO A 238 2.15 -0.69 24.87
C PRO A 238 3.59 -0.40 24.44
N SER A 239 4.57 -0.72 25.29
CA SER A 239 5.99 -0.44 25.04
C SER A 239 6.49 -0.99 23.68
N ALA A 240 5.93 -2.13 23.22
CA ALA A 240 6.27 -2.72 21.94
C ALA A 240 5.75 -1.94 20.73
N PHE A 241 4.82 -1.01 20.92
CA PHE A 241 4.20 -0.17 19.91
C PHE A 241 4.54 1.32 20.08
N ASP A 242 5.28 1.68 21.12
CA ASP A 242 5.82 3.03 21.29
C ASP A 242 6.95 3.25 20.28
N TYR A 243 6.74 4.20 19.35
CA TYR A 243 7.70 4.51 18.28
C TYR A 243 9.07 4.93 18.82
N VAL A 244 9.15 5.53 20.02
CA VAL A 244 10.45 5.86 20.66
C VAL A 244 11.23 4.58 20.92
N ASN A 245 10.60 3.56 21.51
CA ASN A 245 11.26 2.30 21.82
C ASN A 245 11.65 1.53 20.54
N VAL A 246 10.73 1.47 19.58
CA VAL A 246 10.97 0.77 18.31
C VAL A 246 12.10 1.43 17.52
N ALA A 247 12.12 2.77 17.42
CA ALA A 247 13.16 3.52 16.72
C ALA A 247 14.53 3.40 17.41
N ARG A 248 14.57 3.55 18.75
CA ARG A 248 15.79 3.43 19.54
C ARG A 248 16.45 2.05 19.37
N GLU A 249 15.66 1.00 19.43
CA GLU A 249 16.13 -0.38 19.31
C GLU A 249 16.21 -0.86 17.84
N ARG A 250 16.07 0.05 16.86
CA ARG A 250 16.17 -0.25 15.43
C ARG A 250 15.29 -1.43 15.05
N SER A 251 14.01 -1.37 15.39
CA SER A 251 12.98 -2.39 15.16
C SER A 251 13.16 -3.70 15.95
N ARG A 252 14.09 -3.79 16.90
CA ARG A 252 14.44 -5.00 17.65
C ARG A 252 14.18 -4.87 19.15
N PHE A 253 13.24 -4.03 19.54
CA PHE A 253 12.80 -3.91 20.94
C PHE A 253 12.32 -5.26 21.50
N ASN A 254 11.55 -5.99 20.73
CA ASN A 254 11.21 -7.41 20.91
C ASN A 254 11.58 -8.19 19.66
N THR A 255 11.42 -9.51 19.66
CA THR A 255 11.68 -10.33 18.46
C THR A 255 10.76 -9.89 17.32
N PRO A 256 11.31 -9.30 16.23
CA PRO A 256 10.53 -8.87 15.10
C PRO A 256 10.18 -10.05 14.17
N PRO A 257 9.38 -9.85 13.12
CA PRO A 257 9.09 -10.89 12.13
C PRO A 257 10.31 -11.09 11.20
N THR A 258 11.33 -11.79 11.71
CA THR A 258 12.68 -11.90 11.12
C THR A 258 12.65 -12.29 9.64
N TYR A 259 11.96 -13.38 9.31
CA TYR A 259 11.88 -13.85 7.93
C TYR A 259 11.12 -12.89 7.01
N ALA A 260 10.11 -12.20 7.52
CA ALA A 260 9.38 -11.22 6.72
C ALA A 260 10.23 -9.97 6.44
N ILE A 261 11.08 -9.54 7.37
CA ILE A 261 12.04 -8.45 7.16
C ILE A 261 13.08 -8.85 6.11
N TYR A 262 13.62 -10.07 6.20
CA TYR A 262 14.56 -10.60 5.22
C TYR A 262 13.97 -10.61 3.80
N ILE A 263 12.76 -11.15 3.61
CA ILE A 263 12.10 -11.16 2.30
C ILE A 263 11.82 -9.74 1.80
N ALA A 264 11.39 -8.82 2.68
CA ALA A 264 11.21 -7.42 2.29
C ALA A 264 12.53 -6.78 1.84
N GLY A 265 13.64 -7.03 2.54
CA GLY A 265 14.98 -6.62 2.14
C GLY A 265 15.38 -7.15 0.75
N LEU A 266 15.09 -8.42 0.46
CA LEU A 266 15.30 -8.97 -0.89
C LEU A 266 14.46 -8.27 -1.96
N VAL A 267 13.22 -7.89 -1.63
CA VAL A 267 12.37 -7.09 -2.55
C VAL A 267 12.98 -5.71 -2.77
N PHE A 268 13.52 -5.06 -1.75
CA PHE A 268 14.17 -3.75 -1.90
C PHE A 268 15.40 -3.84 -2.80
N LYS A 269 16.25 -4.84 -2.61
CA LYS A 269 17.40 -5.12 -3.50
C LYS A 269 16.96 -5.39 -4.94
N TRP A 270 15.89 -6.16 -5.12
CA TRP A 270 15.32 -6.42 -6.45
C TRP A 270 14.85 -5.13 -7.12
N LEU A 271 14.19 -4.20 -6.39
CA LEU A 271 13.75 -2.91 -6.92
C LEU A 271 14.94 -2.02 -7.31
N LEU A 272 16.01 -2.01 -6.51
CA LEU A 272 17.26 -1.29 -6.84
C LEU A 272 17.89 -1.86 -8.12
N ALA A 273 17.97 -3.18 -8.24
CA ALA A 273 18.50 -3.85 -9.43
C ALA A 273 17.67 -3.59 -10.70
N LYS A 274 16.37 -3.30 -10.54
CA LYS A 274 15.46 -2.86 -11.62
C LYS A 274 15.65 -1.40 -12.05
N GLY A 275 16.53 -0.65 -11.42
CA GLY A 275 16.78 0.77 -11.70
C GLY A 275 16.02 1.74 -10.79
N GLY A 276 15.50 1.25 -9.66
CA GLY A 276 14.84 2.06 -8.64
C GLY A 276 13.42 2.49 -9.01
N LEU A 277 12.85 3.39 -8.20
CA LEU A 277 11.42 3.71 -8.26
C LEU A 277 10.98 4.42 -9.54
N ALA A 278 11.86 5.17 -10.22
CA ALA A 278 11.51 5.83 -11.48
C ALA A 278 11.32 4.82 -12.63
N ALA A 279 12.17 3.80 -12.70
CA ALA A 279 12.03 2.71 -13.67
C ALA A 279 10.77 1.88 -13.37
N ILE A 280 10.53 1.55 -12.12
CA ILE A 280 9.34 0.82 -11.66
C ILE A 280 8.05 1.62 -11.95
N GLU A 281 8.04 2.93 -11.74
CA GLU A 281 6.89 3.76 -12.11
C GLU A 281 6.56 3.67 -13.59
N SER A 282 7.57 3.73 -14.45
CA SER A 282 7.40 3.62 -15.89
C SER A 282 6.79 2.26 -16.29
N GLU A 283 7.28 1.16 -15.70
CA GLU A 283 6.70 -0.17 -15.89
C GLU A 283 5.24 -0.23 -15.42
N ASN A 284 4.93 0.33 -14.25
CA ASN A 284 3.59 0.35 -13.67
C ASN A 284 2.60 1.18 -14.50
N ILE A 285 3.03 2.34 -15.01
CA ILE A 285 2.23 3.17 -15.93
C ILE A 285 1.87 2.37 -17.19
N ASN A 286 2.85 1.68 -17.78
CA ASN A 286 2.62 0.86 -18.96
C ASN A 286 1.62 -0.28 -18.70
N LYS A 287 1.80 -1.03 -17.62
CA LYS A 287 0.88 -2.10 -17.20
C LYS A 287 -0.56 -1.60 -17.02
N ALA A 288 -0.71 -0.51 -16.26
CA ALA A 288 -2.02 0.09 -16.02
C ALA A 288 -2.66 0.58 -17.31
N LYS A 289 -1.90 1.28 -18.18
CA LYS A 289 -2.38 1.77 -19.48
C LYS A 289 -2.90 0.62 -20.35
N VAL A 290 -2.17 -0.48 -20.45
CA VAL A 290 -2.57 -1.65 -21.25
C VAL A 290 -3.90 -2.22 -20.74
N LEU A 291 -4.05 -2.40 -19.43
CA LEU A 291 -5.28 -2.96 -18.87
C LEU A 291 -6.47 -1.99 -18.99
N TYR A 292 -6.30 -0.73 -18.64
CA TYR A 292 -7.38 0.27 -18.74
C TYR A 292 -7.81 0.49 -20.20
N SER A 293 -6.86 0.50 -21.16
CA SER A 293 -7.21 0.61 -22.58
C SER A 293 -8.12 -0.52 -23.05
N GLN A 294 -7.93 -1.74 -22.55
CA GLN A 294 -8.83 -2.84 -22.83
C GLN A 294 -10.21 -2.68 -22.18
N LEU A 295 -10.22 -2.28 -20.90
CA LEU A 295 -11.49 -2.08 -20.18
C LEU A 295 -12.35 -0.95 -20.78
N ASP A 296 -11.69 0.08 -21.30
CA ASP A 296 -12.36 1.24 -21.90
C ASP A 296 -12.70 1.06 -23.39
N SER A 297 -12.29 -0.06 -24.01
CA SER A 297 -12.46 -0.28 -25.47
C SER A 297 -13.87 -0.68 -25.87
N SER A 298 -14.73 -1.06 -24.92
CA SER A 298 -16.11 -1.46 -25.16
C SER A 298 -17.01 -1.22 -23.95
N ASP A 299 -18.32 -1.36 -24.14
CA ASP A 299 -19.31 -1.27 -23.04
C ASP A 299 -19.46 -2.58 -22.27
N PHE A 300 -18.73 -3.63 -22.63
CA PHE A 300 -18.83 -4.93 -21.97
C PHE A 300 -18.22 -4.93 -20.57
N TYR A 301 -17.12 -4.16 -20.41
CA TYR A 301 -16.44 -3.95 -19.13
C TYR A 301 -16.66 -2.51 -18.63
N ARG A 302 -16.73 -2.34 -17.32
CA ARG A 302 -16.90 -1.02 -16.71
C ARG A 302 -15.93 -0.83 -15.55
N ASN A 303 -15.12 0.22 -15.60
CA ASN A 303 -14.39 0.72 -14.45
C ASN A 303 -15.07 1.99 -13.94
N PRO A 304 -15.53 2.04 -12.68
CA PRO A 304 -16.37 3.15 -12.18
C PRO A 304 -15.55 4.37 -11.73
N ILE A 305 -14.21 4.27 -11.72
CA ILE A 305 -13.36 5.28 -11.08
C ILE A 305 -13.15 6.47 -12.02
N GLN A 306 -13.20 7.68 -11.45
CA GLN A 306 -12.81 8.91 -12.12
C GLN A 306 -11.41 8.73 -12.75
N PRO A 307 -11.24 8.97 -14.06
CA PRO A 307 -10.04 8.59 -14.80
C PRO A 307 -8.72 9.09 -14.19
N GLU A 308 -8.72 10.34 -13.67
CA GLU A 308 -7.53 10.97 -13.08
C GLU A 308 -7.07 10.29 -11.78
N TYR A 309 -7.97 9.53 -11.13
CA TYR A 309 -7.72 8.87 -9.84
C TYR A 309 -7.75 7.34 -9.95
N ARG A 310 -7.66 6.79 -11.14
CA ARG A 310 -7.56 5.35 -11.36
C ARG A 310 -6.25 4.80 -10.82
N SER A 311 -6.34 3.79 -9.96
CA SER A 311 -5.16 3.14 -9.37
C SER A 311 -4.33 2.42 -10.43
N ARG A 312 -3.01 2.62 -10.38
CA ARG A 312 -2.04 1.85 -11.18
C ARG A 312 -1.78 0.45 -10.60
N MET A 313 -2.24 0.20 -9.36
CA MET A 313 -1.98 -1.04 -8.62
C MET A 313 -3.21 -1.95 -8.51
N ASN A 314 -4.41 -1.37 -8.31
CA ASN A 314 -5.62 -2.13 -8.04
C ASN A 314 -6.73 -1.66 -8.99
N VAL A 315 -7.03 -2.49 -9.97
CA VAL A 315 -7.97 -2.18 -11.06
C VAL A 315 -9.27 -2.95 -10.84
N PRO A 316 -10.30 -2.35 -10.21
CA PRO A 316 -11.63 -2.94 -10.12
C PRO A 316 -12.36 -2.80 -11.46
N PHE A 317 -13.18 -3.80 -11.81
CA PHE A 317 -14.06 -3.70 -12.97
C PHE A 317 -15.28 -4.64 -12.80
N THR A 318 -16.33 -4.31 -13.50
CA THR A 318 -17.55 -5.14 -13.57
C THR A 318 -17.84 -5.52 -15.01
N LEU A 319 -18.64 -6.55 -15.20
CA LEU A 319 -19.22 -6.89 -16.49
C LEU A 319 -20.52 -6.10 -16.68
N ARG A 320 -20.93 -5.89 -17.92
CA ARG A 320 -22.23 -5.30 -18.25
C ARG A 320 -23.39 -6.15 -17.71
N ASP A 321 -23.22 -7.48 -17.71
CA ASP A 321 -24.14 -8.45 -17.13
C ASP A 321 -23.48 -9.17 -15.96
N ASP A 322 -23.92 -8.89 -14.73
CA ASP A 322 -23.42 -9.52 -13.52
C ASP A 322 -23.69 -11.03 -13.46
N GLY A 323 -24.67 -11.54 -14.23
CA GLY A 323 -24.94 -12.97 -14.37
C GLY A 323 -23.76 -13.76 -14.95
N LEU A 324 -22.86 -13.09 -15.67
CA LEU A 324 -21.66 -13.69 -16.25
C LEU A 324 -20.46 -13.74 -15.28
N ASN A 325 -20.55 -13.13 -14.09
CA ASN A 325 -19.42 -13.03 -13.16
C ASN A 325 -18.85 -14.42 -12.76
N ALA A 326 -19.73 -15.41 -12.54
CA ALA A 326 -19.29 -16.76 -12.18
C ALA A 326 -18.55 -17.45 -13.33
N ALA A 327 -19.09 -17.36 -14.56
CA ALA A 327 -18.48 -17.92 -15.76
C ALA A 327 -17.12 -17.25 -16.07
N PHE A 328 -17.03 -15.92 -15.88
CA PHE A 328 -15.78 -15.19 -16.04
C PHE A 328 -14.70 -15.71 -15.08
N LEU A 329 -15.01 -15.82 -13.80
CA LEU A 329 -14.03 -16.23 -12.78
C LEU A 329 -13.61 -17.71 -12.96
N GLU A 330 -14.53 -18.59 -13.34
CA GLU A 330 -14.22 -19.99 -13.64
C GLU A 330 -13.33 -20.12 -14.90
N GLY A 331 -13.65 -19.37 -15.96
CA GLY A 331 -12.86 -19.34 -17.18
C GLY A 331 -11.45 -18.75 -16.93
N ALA A 332 -11.34 -17.65 -16.19
CA ALA A 332 -10.06 -17.06 -15.80
C ALA A 332 -9.18 -18.07 -15.05
N GLN A 333 -9.75 -18.84 -14.12
CA GLN A 333 -9.02 -19.86 -13.38
C GLN A 333 -8.49 -20.98 -14.29
N LYS A 334 -9.27 -21.40 -15.30
CA LYS A 334 -8.84 -22.37 -16.32
C LYS A 334 -7.67 -21.85 -17.15
N GLU A 335 -7.61 -20.55 -17.40
CA GLU A 335 -6.50 -19.85 -18.08
C GLU A 335 -5.37 -19.44 -17.11
N HIS A 336 -5.37 -19.97 -15.87
CA HIS A 336 -4.34 -19.71 -14.85
C HIS A 336 -4.26 -18.26 -14.37
N LEU A 337 -5.32 -17.48 -14.51
CA LEU A 337 -5.49 -16.12 -13.98
C LEU A 337 -6.16 -16.22 -12.62
N LEU A 338 -5.38 -16.09 -11.55
CA LEU A 338 -5.83 -16.39 -10.18
C LEU A 338 -6.28 -15.12 -9.43
N ASN A 339 -7.24 -15.27 -8.54
CA ASN A 339 -7.64 -14.26 -7.54
C ASN A 339 -8.19 -12.94 -8.13
N LEU A 340 -8.92 -13.03 -9.25
CA LEU A 340 -9.57 -11.87 -9.90
C LEU A 340 -10.89 -11.45 -9.24
N LYS A 341 -11.47 -12.26 -8.34
CA LYS A 341 -12.74 -11.92 -7.68
C LYS A 341 -12.62 -10.61 -6.89
N GLY A 342 -13.52 -9.68 -7.14
CA GLY A 342 -13.62 -8.42 -6.41
C GLY A 342 -13.96 -8.61 -4.94
N HIS A 343 -13.72 -7.57 -4.13
CA HIS A 343 -14.05 -7.61 -2.71
C HIS A 343 -15.58 -7.65 -2.53
N LYS A 344 -16.05 -8.38 -1.50
CA LYS A 344 -17.49 -8.59 -1.22
C LYS A 344 -18.30 -7.29 -1.07
N SER A 345 -17.67 -6.17 -0.71
CA SER A 345 -18.34 -4.87 -0.55
C SER A 345 -18.53 -4.12 -1.87
N VAL A 346 -17.82 -4.50 -2.95
CA VAL A 346 -17.87 -3.83 -4.26
C VAL A 346 -18.44 -4.77 -5.34
N GLY A 347 -18.17 -6.07 -5.20
CA GLY A 347 -18.54 -7.06 -6.22
C GLY A 347 -17.58 -7.08 -7.40
N GLY A 348 -18.03 -7.63 -8.53
CA GLY A 348 -17.29 -7.69 -9.77
C GLY A 348 -15.91 -8.37 -9.67
N MET A 349 -14.97 -7.86 -10.40
CA MET A 349 -13.58 -8.32 -10.46
C MET A 349 -12.61 -7.23 -9.99
N ARG A 350 -11.39 -7.66 -9.62
CA ARG A 350 -10.28 -6.75 -9.34
C ARG A 350 -8.97 -7.41 -9.74
N ALA A 351 -8.23 -6.78 -10.65
CA ALA A 351 -6.88 -7.14 -10.98
C ALA A 351 -5.90 -6.29 -10.16
N SER A 352 -5.12 -6.91 -9.25
CA SER A 352 -4.03 -6.24 -8.56
C SER A 352 -2.73 -6.52 -9.31
N ILE A 353 -2.16 -5.47 -9.92
CA ILE A 353 -1.01 -5.53 -10.84
C ILE A 353 0.23 -4.86 -10.23
N TYR A 354 0.52 -5.21 -8.98
CA TYR A 354 1.68 -4.69 -8.23
C TYR A 354 3.02 -4.84 -8.96
N ASN A 355 4.09 -4.29 -8.40
CA ASN A 355 5.43 -4.29 -9.01
C ASN A 355 5.87 -5.67 -9.50
N ALA A 356 5.60 -6.73 -8.72
CA ALA A 356 5.99 -8.11 -9.06
C ALA A 356 5.14 -8.77 -10.16
N MET A 357 4.02 -8.14 -10.58
CA MET A 357 3.27 -8.62 -11.75
C MET A 357 3.95 -8.11 -13.01
N PRO A 358 4.54 -8.99 -13.85
CA PRO A 358 5.16 -8.57 -15.09
C PRO A 358 4.11 -8.23 -16.15
N ILE A 359 4.52 -7.53 -17.20
CA ILE A 359 3.62 -7.12 -18.29
C ILE A 359 2.95 -8.32 -18.97
N GLU A 360 3.63 -9.47 -19.05
CA GLU A 360 3.10 -10.70 -19.65
C GLU A 360 1.85 -11.20 -18.91
N GLY A 361 1.81 -11.03 -17.59
CA GLY A 361 0.63 -11.38 -16.79
C GLY A 361 -0.55 -10.45 -17.08
N VAL A 362 -0.29 -9.16 -17.29
CA VAL A 362 -1.32 -8.19 -17.68
C VAL A 362 -1.83 -8.48 -19.09
N LEU A 363 -0.92 -8.78 -20.05
CA LEU A 363 -1.28 -9.16 -21.40
C LEU A 363 -2.12 -10.43 -21.45
N ALA A 364 -1.77 -11.45 -20.65
CA ALA A 364 -2.56 -12.67 -20.53
C ALA A 364 -4.00 -12.39 -20.05
N LEU A 365 -4.16 -11.46 -19.09
CA LEU A 365 -5.48 -11.02 -18.67
C LEU A 365 -6.22 -10.29 -19.79
N VAL A 366 -5.55 -9.39 -20.51
CA VAL A 366 -6.14 -8.64 -21.65
C VAL A 366 -6.60 -9.58 -22.76
N ASP A 367 -5.82 -10.59 -23.08
CA ASP A 367 -6.21 -11.59 -24.09
C ASP A 367 -7.42 -12.39 -23.63
N TYR A 368 -7.48 -12.75 -22.36
CA TYR A 368 -8.64 -13.39 -21.76
C TYR A 368 -9.89 -12.49 -21.80
N LEU A 369 -9.76 -11.20 -21.46
CA LEU A 369 -10.85 -10.22 -21.55
C LEU A 369 -11.43 -10.16 -22.95
N LYS A 370 -10.59 -10.03 -23.98
CA LYS A 370 -11.02 -10.01 -25.39
C LYS A 370 -11.77 -11.28 -25.80
N GLU A 371 -11.22 -12.44 -25.42
CA GLU A 371 -11.84 -13.71 -25.78
C GLU A 371 -13.15 -13.97 -25.05
N PHE A 372 -13.23 -13.55 -23.76
CA PHE A 372 -14.46 -13.66 -22.99
C PHE A 372 -15.57 -12.78 -23.59
N GLU A 373 -15.24 -11.52 -23.90
CA GLU A 373 -16.17 -10.60 -24.56
C GLU A 373 -16.62 -11.14 -25.93
N ARG A 374 -15.71 -11.63 -26.76
CA ARG A 374 -16.06 -12.23 -28.06
C ARG A 374 -17.08 -13.37 -27.97
N LYS A 375 -17.10 -14.11 -26.83
CA LYS A 375 -18.00 -15.25 -26.60
C LYS A 375 -19.34 -14.86 -26.01
N HIS A 376 -19.39 -13.76 -25.24
CA HIS A 376 -20.53 -13.41 -24.40
C HIS A 376 -21.05 -11.97 -24.63
N GLY A 377 -20.41 -11.19 -25.50
CA GLY A 377 -20.73 -9.80 -25.83
C GLY A 377 -21.71 -9.58 -26.96
#